data_82aa184b00ecd385d3edcf37d33698b2
#
_entry.id   82aa184b00ecd385d3edcf37d33698b2
#
_cell.length_a   1.000
_cell.length_b   1.000
_cell.length_c   1.000
_cell.angle_alpha   90.00
_cell.angle_beta   90.00
_cell.angle_gamma   90.00
#
_symmetry.space_group_name_H-M   'P 1'
#
loop_
_entity.id
_entity.type
_entity.pdbx_description
1 polymer ?
#
loop_
_entity_poly.entity_id
_entity_poly.type
_entity_poly.pdbx_seq_one_letter_code
_entity_poly.pdbx_strand_id
1 'polypeptide(L)'
;MDLEDLIGGLLEIEEDELFQQAQNYMASSSPFLNPNFSRQDLVRALGTNEKYLSTSIKDKLNITLKEYIDRYRVNHARTELLMPGDSRSMEEIALGAGFTSSRTF
;
A
#
# COMPACT_ATOMS: atom_id res chain seq x y z
N MET A 1 -1.53 34.09 -15.03
CA MET A 1 -1.28 32.66 -14.85
C MET A 1 -1.31 31.98 -16.22
N ASP A 2 -0.27 31.27 -16.54
CA ASP A 2 -0.04 30.61 -17.80
C ASP A 2 -0.84 29.32 -17.87
N LEU A 3 -1.26 28.91 -19.07
CA LEU A 3 -2.04 27.68 -19.28
C LEU A 3 -1.23 26.46 -18.87
N GLU A 4 0.07 26.47 -19.13
CA GLU A 4 0.97 25.39 -18.75
C GLU A 4 1.06 25.20 -17.22
N ASP A 5 1.08 26.30 -16.48
CA ASP A 5 1.08 26.25 -15.01
C ASP A 5 -0.22 25.68 -14.47
N LEU A 6 -1.33 25.97 -15.11
CA LEU A 6 -2.63 25.42 -14.74
C LEU A 6 -2.70 23.90 -14.99
N ILE A 7 -2.20 23.45 -16.15
CA ILE A 7 -2.17 22.03 -16.50
C ILE A 7 -1.22 21.26 -15.60
N GLY A 8 -0.04 21.82 -15.30
CA GLY A 8 0.93 21.22 -14.39
C GLY A 8 0.36 21.06 -13.00
N GLY A 9 -0.33 22.08 -12.49
CA GLY A 9 -0.97 22.02 -11.18
C GLY A 9 -2.08 20.98 -11.12
N LEU A 10 -2.86 20.81 -12.19
CA LEU A 10 -3.90 19.79 -12.25
C LEU A 10 -3.33 18.38 -12.26
N LEU A 11 -2.23 18.15 -12.96
CA LEU A 11 -1.55 16.86 -13.00
C LEU A 11 -0.99 16.49 -11.62
N GLU A 12 -0.42 17.45 -10.89
CA GLU A 12 0.08 17.24 -9.54
C GLU A 12 -1.06 16.89 -8.57
N ILE A 13 -2.21 17.54 -8.72
CA ILE A 13 -3.39 17.24 -7.91
C ILE A 13 -3.88 15.81 -8.17
N GLU A 14 -3.89 15.37 -9.43
CA GLU A 14 -4.31 14.02 -9.79
C GLU A 14 -3.39 12.96 -9.20
N GLU A 15 -2.07 13.15 -9.23
CA GLU A 15 -1.11 12.24 -8.61
C GLU A 15 -1.28 12.16 -7.10
N ASP A 16 -1.44 13.31 -6.45
CA ASP A 16 -1.66 13.37 -5.00
C ASP A 16 -3.00 12.72 -4.63
N GLU A 17 -4.02 12.89 -5.45
CA GLU A 17 -5.32 12.27 -5.22
C GLU A 17 -5.23 10.75 -5.31
N LEU A 18 -4.53 10.22 -6.31
CA LEU A 18 -4.35 8.78 -6.46
C LEU A 18 -3.60 8.19 -5.27
N PHE A 19 -2.54 8.85 -4.81
CA PHE A 19 -1.81 8.44 -3.63
C PHE A 19 -2.71 8.43 -2.38
N GLN A 20 -3.52 9.46 -2.20
CA GLN A 20 -4.46 9.55 -1.09
C GLN A 20 -5.53 8.45 -1.16
N GLN A 21 -6.05 8.17 -2.35
CA GLN A 21 -7.00 7.09 -2.54
C GLN A 21 -6.41 5.73 -2.17
N ALA A 22 -5.15 5.50 -2.54
CA ALA A 22 -4.43 4.27 -2.18
C ALA A 22 -4.28 4.14 -0.67
N GLN A 23 -3.85 5.20 0.01
CA GLN A 23 -3.71 5.20 1.46
C GLN A 23 -5.04 4.96 2.17
N ASN A 24 -6.09 5.64 1.72
CA ASN A 24 -7.42 5.49 2.32
C ASN A 24 -7.96 4.07 2.15
N TYR A 25 -7.77 3.49 0.98
CA TYR A 25 -8.21 2.12 0.71
C TYR A 25 -7.45 1.12 1.57
N MET A 26 -6.13 1.24 1.63
CA MET A 26 -5.30 0.36 2.45
C MET A 26 -5.62 0.47 3.94
N ALA A 27 -5.89 1.68 4.42
CA ALA A 27 -6.18 1.91 5.83
C ALA A 27 -7.61 1.46 6.22
N SER A 28 -8.60 1.69 5.35
CA SER A 28 -10.00 1.40 5.69
C SER A 28 -10.40 -0.05 5.45
N SER A 29 -9.89 -0.68 4.40
CA SER A 29 -10.28 -2.03 4.00
C SER A 29 -9.26 -3.10 4.36
N SER A 30 -8.04 -2.69 4.67
CA SER A 30 -6.93 -3.59 5.02
C SER A 30 -6.80 -4.80 4.06
N PRO A 31 -6.84 -4.59 2.73
CA PRO A 31 -6.85 -5.69 1.78
C PRO A 31 -5.56 -6.50 1.79
N PHE A 32 -4.48 -5.90 2.28
CA PHE A 32 -3.16 -6.53 2.37
C PHE A 32 -3.14 -7.72 3.33
N LEU A 33 -4.12 -7.86 4.21
CA LEU A 33 -4.23 -9.00 5.12
C LEU A 33 -4.54 -10.30 4.37
N ASN A 34 -5.12 -10.20 3.17
CA ASN A 34 -5.29 -11.33 2.30
C ASN A 34 -3.95 -11.64 1.62
N PRO A 35 -3.36 -12.84 1.83
CA PRO A 35 -2.06 -13.16 1.22
C PRO A 35 -2.09 -13.20 -0.31
N ASN A 36 -3.27 -13.34 -0.90
CA ASN A 36 -3.43 -13.36 -2.35
C ASN A 36 -3.62 -11.96 -2.94
N PHE A 37 -3.72 -10.92 -2.10
CA PHE A 37 -3.86 -9.55 -2.57
C PHE A 37 -2.58 -9.12 -3.29
N SER A 38 -2.74 -8.70 -4.55
CA SER A 38 -1.63 -8.32 -5.42
C SER A 38 -1.71 -6.84 -5.80
N ARG A 39 -0.61 -6.32 -6.39
CA ARG A 39 -0.60 -4.97 -6.93
C ARG A 39 -1.68 -4.76 -8.00
N GLN A 40 -2.02 -5.79 -8.76
CA GLN A 40 -3.07 -5.72 -9.77
C GLN A 40 -4.44 -5.56 -9.13
N ASP A 41 -4.67 -6.19 -7.98
CA ASP A 41 -5.92 -6.02 -7.24
C ASP A 41 -6.06 -4.58 -6.73
N LEU A 42 -4.97 -3.98 -6.27
CA LEU A 42 -4.97 -2.58 -5.85
C LEU A 42 -5.25 -1.65 -7.03
N VAL A 43 -4.62 -1.88 -8.17
CA VAL A 43 -4.85 -1.12 -9.40
C VAL A 43 -6.33 -1.16 -9.80
N ARG A 44 -6.93 -2.34 -9.78
CA ARG A 44 -8.35 -2.52 -10.11
C ARG A 44 -9.27 -1.83 -9.11
N ALA A 45 -8.97 -1.96 -7.84
CA ALA A 45 -9.78 -1.35 -6.77
C ALA A 45 -9.82 0.17 -6.89
N LEU A 46 -8.73 0.78 -7.33
CA LEU A 46 -8.64 2.23 -7.47
C LEU A 46 -9.10 2.73 -8.85
N GLY A 47 -9.43 1.82 -9.78
CA GLY A 47 -9.89 2.21 -11.11
C GLY A 47 -8.82 2.90 -11.95
N THR A 48 -7.56 2.54 -11.76
CA THR A 48 -6.43 3.14 -12.48
C THR A 48 -5.65 2.05 -13.24
N ASN A 49 -4.44 2.36 -13.69
CA ASN A 49 -3.54 1.38 -14.27
C ASN A 49 -2.25 1.29 -13.47
N GLU A 50 -1.49 0.20 -13.71
CA GLU A 50 -0.27 -0.05 -12.95
C GLU A 50 0.76 1.05 -13.11
N LYS A 51 0.90 1.60 -14.32
CA LYS A 51 1.88 2.65 -14.60
C LYS A 51 1.62 3.90 -13.76
N TYR A 52 0.39 4.37 -13.71
CA TYR A 52 0.04 5.58 -12.96
C TYR A 52 0.20 5.36 -11.46
N LEU A 53 -0.26 4.22 -10.97
CA LEU A 53 -0.16 3.93 -9.54
C LEU A 53 1.30 3.75 -9.11
N SER A 54 2.09 3.00 -9.89
CA SER A 54 3.53 2.81 -9.61
C SER A 54 4.28 4.13 -9.61
N THR A 55 4.00 5.00 -10.57
CA THR A 55 4.61 6.32 -10.66
C THR A 55 4.27 7.18 -9.45
N SER A 56 3.00 7.19 -9.05
CA SER A 56 2.54 7.95 -7.89
C SER A 56 3.24 7.49 -6.61
N ILE A 57 3.32 6.19 -6.38
CA ILE A 57 3.98 5.63 -5.20
C ILE A 57 5.48 5.93 -5.21
N LYS A 58 6.12 5.76 -6.36
CA LYS A 58 7.56 6.04 -6.50
C LYS A 58 7.89 7.50 -6.28
N ASP A 59 7.07 8.40 -6.81
CA ASP A 59 7.29 9.84 -6.65
C ASP A 59 7.12 10.28 -5.19
N LYS A 60 6.19 9.69 -4.47
CA LYS A 60 5.91 10.07 -3.07
C LYS A 60 6.83 9.38 -2.08
N LEU A 61 7.14 8.10 -2.29
CA LEU A 61 7.83 7.28 -1.29
C LEU A 61 9.15 6.69 -1.79
N ASN A 62 9.45 6.81 -3.08
CA ASN A 62 10.65 6.25 -3.71
C ASN A 62 10.77 4.73 -3.52
N ILE A 63 9.65 4.03 -3.59
CA ILE A 63 9.58 2.57 -3.47
C ILE A 63 8.72 2.00 -4.60
N THR A 64 8.80 0.69 -4.80
CA THR A 64 7.96 -0.01 -5.75
C THR A 64 6.55 -0.23 -5.19
N LEU A 65 5.60 -0.56 -6.06
CA LEU A 65 4.24 -0.85 -5.65
C LEU A 65 4.18 -2.09 -4.76
N LYS A 66 4.99 -3.10 -5.05
CA LYS A 66 5.09 -4.30 -4.20
C LYS A 66 5.59 -3.95 -2.81
N GLU A 67 6.65 -3.14 -2.72
CA GLU A 67 7.19 -2.68 -1.44
C GLU A 67 6.16 -1.86 -0.65
N TYR A 68 5.34 -1.08 -1.35
CA TYR A 68 4.26 -0.30 -0.73
C TYR A 68 3.26 -1.20 -0.01
N ILE A 69 2.80 -2.27 -0.69
CA ILE A 69 1.88 -3.24 -0.08
C ILE A 69 2.56 -3.97 1.08
N ASP A 70 3.81 -4.40 0.89
CA ASP A 70 4.56 -5.12 1.92
C ASP A 70 4.79 -4.27 3.18
N ARG A 71 4.94 -2.95 3.04
CA ARG A 71 5.07 -2.05 4.19
C ARG A 71 3.84 -2.09 5.10
N TYR A 72 2.65 -2.15 4.52
CA TYR A 72 1.43 -2.28 5.33
C TYR A 72 1.40 -3.60 6.08
N ARG A 73 1.84 -4.69 5.44
CA ARG A 73 1.93 -6.00 6.07
C ARG A 73 2.93 -6.00 7.23
N VAL A 74 4.09 -5.43 7.01
CA VAL A 74 5.15 -5.32 8.04
C VAL A 74 4.67 -4.48 9.22
N ASN A 75 4.04 -3.33 8.95
CA ASN A 75 3.53 -2.47 10.00
C ASN A 75 2.45 -3.15 10.82
N HIS A 76 1.55 -3.89 10.18
CA HIS A 76 0.51 -4.65 10.87
C HIS A 76 1.12 -5.72 11.77
N ALA A 77 2.07 -6.50 11.24
CA ALA A 77 2.76 -7.54 11.99
C ALA A 77 3.54 -6.94 13.18
N ARG A 78 4.22 -5.81 12.97
CA ARG A 78 4.95 -5.12 14.03
C ARG A 78 4.01 -4.71 15.16
N THR A 79 2.86 -4.15 14.83
CA THR A 79 1.87 -3.73 15.82
C THR A 79 1.41 -4.92 16.65
N GLU A 80 1.14 -6.06 16.02
CA GLU A 80 0.71 -7.26 16.73
C GLU A 80 1.82 -7.85 17.61
N LEU A 81 3.07 -7.81 17.15
CA LEU A 81 4.22 -8.28 17.95
C LEU A 81 4.42 -7.44 19.20
N LEU A 82 4.03 -6.17 19.18
CA LEU A 82 4.18 -5.27 20.32
C LEU A 82 2.99 -5.32 21.28
N MET A 83 1.91 -6.06 20.95
CA MET A 83 0.75 -6.16 21.82
C MET A 83 1.04 -7.01 23.04
N PRO A 84 0.83 -6.47 24.28
CA PRO A 84 1.05 -7.25 25.50
C PRO A 84 0.10 -8.43 25.58
N GLY A 85 0.62 -9.59 25.99
CA GLY A 85 -0.19 -10.79 26.19
C GLY A 85 -0.50 -11.60 24.95
N ASP A 86 0.04 -11.20 23.80
CA ASP A 86 -0.13 -11.97 22.56
C ASP A 86 0.76 -13.20 22.61
N SER A 87 0.14 -14.39 22.57
CA SER A 87 0.84 -15.66 22.66
C SER A 87 1.11 -16.30 21.31
N ARG A 88 0.72 -15.63 20.21
CA ARG A 88 0.94 -16.17 18.87
C ARG A 88 2.42 -16.21 18.53
N SER A 89 2.83 -17.23 17.76
CA SER A 89 4.19 -17.31 17.25
C SER A 89 4.42 -16.22 16.18
N MET A 90 5.69 -15.94 15.90
CA MET A 90 6.04 -15.01 14.83
C MET A 90 5.46 -15.45 13.48
N GLU A 91 5.44 -16.77 13.23
CA GLU A 91 4.86 -17.33 12.01
C GLU A 91 3.36 -17.07 11.91
N GLU A 92 2.63 -17.26 12.99
CA GLU A 92 1.20 -16.99 13.04
C GLU A 92 0.90 -15.50 12.78
N ILE A 93 1.69 -14.61 13.37
CA ILE A 93 1.56 -13.17 13.19
C ILE A 93 1.85 -12.79 11.75
N ALA A 94 2.90 -13.34 11.15
CA ALA A 94 3.25 -13.07 9.76
C ALA A 94 2.14 -13.51 8.80
N LEU A 95 1.58 -14.69 9.00
CA LEU A 95 0.48 -15.19 8.18
C LEU A 95 -0.77 -14.32 8.36
N GLY A 96 -1.06 -13.89 9.58
CA GLY A 96 -2.19 -12.99 9.86
C GLY A 96 -2.02 -11.61 9.24
N ALA A 97 -0.79 -11.19 8.95
CA ALA A 97 -0.50 -9.91 8.30
C ALA A 97 -0.50 -10.00 6.77
N GLY A 98 -0.78 -11.18 6.20
CA GLY A 98 -0.88 -11.36 4.75
C GLY A 98 0.35 -11.92 4.08
N PHE A 99 1.40 -12.28 4.82
CA PHE A 99 2.56 -12.94 4.25
C PHE A 99 2.24 -14.42 3.96
N THR A 100 2.78 -14.93 2.86
CA THR A 100 2.58 -16.33 2.50
C THR A 100 3.53 -17.28 3.24
N SER A 101 4.60 -16.71 3.80
CA SER A 101 5.62 -17.44 4.54
C SER A 101 6.30 -16.51 5.53
N SER A 102 6.70 -17.03 6.69
CA SER A 102 7.45 -16.26 7.68
C SER A 102 8.81 -15.78 7.13
N ARG A 103 9.31 -16.39 6.06
CA ARG A 103 10.57 -15.97 5.41
C ARG A 103 10.46 -14.64 4.72
N THR A 104 9.25 -14.21 4.33
CA THR A 104 9.02 -12.92 3.69
C THR A 104 8.82 -11.79 4.71
N PHE A 105 8.63 -12.16 5.95
CA PHE A 105 8.46 -11.22 7.05
C PHE A 105 9.81 -10.75 7.58
#